data_939247a16c03ef3d23e495d1974ef424
#
_entry.id   939247a16c03ef3d23e495d1974ef424
#
_cell.length_a   1.000
_cell.length_b   1.000
_cell.length_c   1.000
_cell.angle_alpha   90.00
_cell.angle_beta   90.00
_cell.angle_gamma   90.00
#
_symmetry.space_group_name_H-M   'P 1'
#
loop_
_entity.id
_entity.type
_entity.pdbx_description
1 polymer ?
#
loop_
_entity_poly.entity_id
_entity_poly.type
_entity_poly.pdbx_seq_one_letter_code
_entity_poly.pdbx_strand_id
1 'polypeptide(L)'
;MTEFGAEANTLNPTASPGGLDFQAQLIARHIRMYKAQPWLSGMLVWNLQDFALSPSFAGGSVRRQAPDIALVRGINQKGLYTYDGRAKPAAAVVRRLYAEAR
;
A
#
# COMPACT_ATOMS: atom_id res chain seq x y z
N MET A 1 6.05 -0.90 -14.84
CA MET A 1 5.01 -0.57 -13.82
C MET A 1 5.45 0.63 -13.02
N THR A 2 4.70 1.72 -13.10
CA THR A 2 5.09 2.96 -12.45
C THR A 2 4.74 3.00 -10.97
N GLU A 3 3.56 2.48 -10.59
CA GLU A 3 3.22 2.45 -9.17
C GLU A 3 2.12 1.44 -8.87
N PHE A 4 2.14 0.91 -7.65
CA PHE A 4 1.11 0.02 -7.13
C PHE A 4 1.13 0.09 -5.59
N GLY A 5 0.02 -0.23 -4.97
CA GLY A 5 -0.12 -0.19 -3.51
C GLY A 5 -1.57 -0.24 -3.07
N ALA A 6 -1.78 -0.12 -1.77
CA ALA A 6 -3.12 -0.12 -1.18
C ALA A 6 -3.16 0.66 0.12
N GLU A 7 -4.31 1.22 0.44
CA GLU A 7 -4.57 1.84 1.74
C GLU A 7 -4.47 0.80 2.86
N ALA A 8 -3.88 1.18 3.98
CA ALA A 8 -3.82 0.31 5.15
C ALA A 8 -3.74 1.09 6.46
N ASN A 9 -4.61 0.74 7.38
CA ASN A 9 -4.61 1.30 8.73
C ASN A 9 -5.16 0.27 9.72
N THR A 10 -5.09 0.62 11.01
CA THR A 10 -5.57 -0.26 12.08
C THR A 10 -7.08 -0.20 12.31
N LEU A 11 -7.79 0.67 11.59
CA LEU A 11 -9.25 0.81 11.72
C LEU A 11 -10.00 -0.33 11.02
N ASN A 12 -9.35 -0.99 10.05
CA ASN A 12 -9.96 -2.08 9.29
C ASN A 12 -9.46 -3.43 9.79
N PRO A 13 -10.26 -4.50 9.62
CA PRO A 13 -9.76 -5.85 9.88
C PRO A 13 -8.49 -6.11 9.10
N THR A 14 -7.47 -6.68 9.73
CA THR A 14 -6.12 -6.74 9.17
C THR A 14 -6.04 -7.48 7.83
N ALA A 15 -6.83 -8.53 7.66
CA ALA A 15 -6.82 -9.36 6.44
C ALA A 15 -7.82 -8.90 5.38
N SER A 16 -8.61 -7.86 5.66
CA SER A 16 -9.61 -7.33 4.75
C SER A 16 -9.09 -6.09 4.02
N PRO A 17 -9.69 -5.71 2.88
CA PRO A 17 -9.31 -4.46 2.21
C PRO A 17 -9.26 -3.29 3.18
N GLY A 18 -8.19 -2.50 3.13
CA GLY A 18 -7.90 -1.44 4.08
C GLY A 18 -7.10 -1.88 5.29
N GLY A 19 -6.88 -3.18 5.49
CA GLY A 19 -6.12 -3.73 6.61
C GLY A 19 -4.63 -3.87 6.32
N LEU A 20 -3.85 -4.00 7.37
CA LEU A 20 -2.39 -4.03 7.28
C LEU A 20 -1.87 -5.31 6.61
N ASP A 21 -2.43 -6.47 6.93
CA ASP A 21 -2.02 -7.73 6.31
C ASP A 21 -2.51 -7.83 4.87
N PHE A 22 -3.69 -7.27 4.58
CA PHE A 22 -4.19 -7.19 3.21
C PHE A 22 -3.23 -6.40 2.33
N GLN A 23 -2.74 -5.24 2.81
CA GLN A 23 -1.76 -4.44 2.09
C GLN A 23 -0.49 -5.25 1.82
N ALA A 24 0.04 -5.92 2.84
CA ALA A 24 1.27 -6.71 2.72
C ALA A 24 1.12 -7.83 1.69
N GLN A 25 0.02 -8.57 1.73
CA GLN A 25 -0.25 -9.67 0.81
C GLN A 25 -0.47 -9.20 -0.62
N LEU A 26 -1.20 -8.09 -0.79
CA LEU A 26 -1.44 -7.51 -2.12
C LEU A 26 -0.13 -7.07 -2.75
N ILE A 27 0.70 -6.36 -2.00
CA ILE A 27 2.00 -5.89 -2.48
C ILE A 27 2.90 -7.08 -2.82
N ALA A 28 2.95 -8.10 -1.96
CA ALA A 28 3.75 -9.30 -2.23
C ALA A 28 3.32 -9.99 -3.53
N ARG A 29 2.01 -10.13 -3.73
CA ARG A 29 1.46 -10.73 -4.95
C ARG A 29 1.85 -9.93 -6.19
N HIS A 30 1.74 -8.61 -6.12
CA HIS A 30 2.10 -7.74 -7.25
C HIS A 30 3.59 -7.81 -7.55
N ILE A 31 4.46 -7.77 -6.54
CA ILE A 31 5.90 -7.87 -6.77
C ILE A 31 6.25 -9.18 -7.46
N ARG A 32 5.72 -10.30 -6.98
CA ARG A 32 5.98 -11.61 -7.58
C ARG A 32 5.49 -11.68 -9.02
N MET A 33 4.30 -11.16 -9.27
CA MET A 33 3.73 -11.12 -10.61
C MET A 33 4.60 -10.30 -11.57
N TYR A 34 5.03 -9.12 -11.14
CA TYR A 34 5.86 -8.25 -11.97
C TYR A 34 7.26 -8.82 -12.20
N LYS A 35 7.86 -9.43 -11.18
CA LYS A 35 9.17 -10.09 -11.32
C LYS A 35 9.14 -11.24 -12.34
N ALA A 36 7.99 -11.87 -12.52
CA ALA A 36 7.83 -12.94 -13.48
C ALA A 36 7.78 -12.44 -14.94
N GLN A 37 7.69 -11.13 -15.17
CA GLN A 37 7.60 -10.56 -16.52
C GLN A 37 9.01 -10.17 -17.01
N PRO A 38 9.58 -10.90 -17.98
CA PRO A 38 10.97 -10.63 -18.41
C PRO A 38 11.15 -9.28 -19.11
N TRP A 39 10.05 -8.72 -19.65
CA TRP A 39 10.08 -7.43 -20.36
C TRP A 39 9.98 -6.23 -19.43
N LEU A 40 9.70 -6.44 -18.14
CA LEU A 40 9.50 -5.35 -17.20
C LEU A 40 10.83 -4.97 -16.54
N SER A 41 11.24 -3.70 -16.71
CA SER A 41 12.51 -3.19 -16.20
C SER A 41 12.51 -2.96 -14.70
N GLY A 42 11.36 -2.64 -14.11
CA GLY A 42 11.28 -2.37 -12.68
C GLY A 42 9.84 -2.06 -12.24
N MET A 43 9.69 -1.78 -10.96
CA MET A 43 8.40 -1.49 -10.37
C MET A 43 8.58 -0.56 -9.16
N LEU A 44 7.57 0.29 -8.90
CA LEU A 44 7.60 1.26 -7.81
C LEU A 44 6.38 1.07 -6.92
N VAL A 45 6.62 0.86 -5.62
CA VAL A 45 5.53 0.82 -4.65
C VAL A 45 5.10 2.26 -4.32
N TRP A 46 3.82 2.53 -4.33
CA TRP A 46 3.25 3.77 -3.84
C TRP A 46 2.61 3.51 -2.49
N ASN A 47 3.14 4.04 -1.43
CA ASN A 47 4.30 4.90 -1.32
C ASN A 47 5.08 4.56 -0.03
N LEU A 48 6.14 5.33 0.26
CA LEU A 48 7.01 5.02 1.40
C LEU A 48 6.34 5.27 2.74
N GLN A 49 5.71 6.43 2.90
CA GLN A 49 5.17 6.86 4.19
C GLN A 49 3.81 7.52 4.00
N ASP A 50 2.90 7.27 4.92
CA ASP A 50 1.62 7.97 4.95
C ASP A 50 1.86 9.48 4.99
N PHE A 51 1.05 10.25 4.26
CA PHE A 51 1.27 11.68 4.16
C PHE A 51 -0.04 12.46 4.23
N ALA A 52 0.08 13.73 4.63
CA ALA A 52 -1.07 14.61 4.77
C ALA A 52 -1.67 14.98 3.42
N LEU A 53 -2.98 15.05 3.38
CA LEU A 53 -3.77 15.50 2.23
C LEU A 53 -4.49 16.80 2.58
N SER A 54 -4.96 17.50 1.54
CA SER A 54 -5.85 18.63 1.74
C SER A 54 -7.08 18.18 2.56
N PRO A 55 -7.52 18.96 3.56
CA PRO A 55 -8.71 18.62 4.34
C PRO A 55 -9.98 18.48 3.50
N SER A 56 -10.01 19.09 2.32
CA SER A 56 -11.14 19.00 1.40
C SER A 56 -11.12 17.75 0.53
N PHE A 57 -10.04 16.95 0.55
CA PHE A 57 -9.94 15.74 -0.26
C PHE A 57 -10.88 14.65 0.30
N ALA A 58 -11.75 14.12 -0.54
CA ALA A 58 -12.83 13.23 -0.14
C ALA A 58 -12.54 11.74 -0.38
N GLY A 59 -11.27 11.35 -0.54
CA GLY A 59 -10.88 9.95 -0.68
C GLY A 59 -10.81 9.42 -2.11
N GLY A 60 -11.12 10.24 -3.11
CA GLY A 60 -10.94 9.88 -4.52
C GLY A 60 -11.64 8.57 -4.91
N SER A 61 -10.97 7.79 -5.78
CA SER A 61 -11.52 6.55 -6.31
C SER A 61 -11.67 5.45 -5.26
N VAL A 62 -10.82 5.44 -4.24
CA VAL A 62 -10.91 4.45 -3.16
C VAL A 62 -12.26 4.56 -2.45
N ARG A 63 -12.67 5.79 -2.13
CA ARG A 63 -13.94 6.02 -1.47
C ARG A 63 -15.13 5.56 -2.31
N ARG A 64 -15.05 5.74 -3.62
CA ARG A 64 -16.13 5.32 -4.53
C ARG A 64 -16.17 3.81 -4.75
N GLN A 65 -15.00 3.18 -4.88
CA GLN A 65 -14.89 1.75 -5.22
C GLN A 65 -15.02 0.84 -4.00
N ALA A 66 -14.64 1.33 -2.83
CA ALA A 66 -14.64 0.56 -1.60
C ALA A 66 -15.17 1.42 -0.43
N PRO A 67 -16.47 1.76 -0.43
CA PRO A 67 -17.02 2.67 0.57
C PRO A 67 -16.98 2.13 2.00
N ASP A 68 -16.85 0.82 2.16
CA ASP A 68 -16.83 0.19 3.48
C ASP A 68 -15.46 0.24 4.16
N ILE A 69 -14.41 0.64 3.44
CA ILE A 69 -13.08 0.81 4.04
C ILE A 69 -13.06 2.06 4.91
N ALA A 70 -12.63 1.88 6.17
CA ALA A 70 -12.43 3.00 7.08
C ALA A 70 -11.14 3.74 6.71
N LEU A 71 -11.23 5.04 6.47
CA LEU A 71 -10.09 5.90 6.13
C LEU A 71 -9.99 7.04 7.14
N VAL A 72 -8.77 7.38 7.51
CA VAL A 72 -8.51 8.57 8.33
C VAL A 72 -8.56 9.80 7.42
N ARG A 73 -9.39 10.77 7.79
CA ARG A 73 -9.54 11.99 7.02
C ARG A 73 -8.23 12.79 7.03
N GLY A 74 -7.85 13.32 5.89
CA GLY A 74 -6.70 14.20 5.76
C GLY A 74 -5.35 13.48 5.66
N ILE A 75 -5.34 12.15 5.56
CA ILE A 75 -4.11 11.39 5.42
C ILE A 75 -4.25 10.35 4.30
N ASN A 76 -3.26 10.30 3.40
CA ASN A 76 -3.11 9.17 2.48
C ASN A 76 -2.43 8.04 3.26
N GLN A 77 -3.04 6.87 3.31
CA GLN A 77 -2.56 5.75 4.12
C GLN A 77 -2.05 4.58 3.29
N LYS A 78 -1.52 4.85 2.11
CA LYS A 78 -0.90 3.84 1.25
C LYS A 78 0.59 3.62 1.57
N GLY A 79 1.13 4.30 2.57
CA GLY A 79 2.52 4.17 2.96
C GLY A 79 2.89 2.79 3.46
N LEU A 80 4.16 2.42 3.30
CA LEU A 80 4.76 1.26 3.96
C LEU A 80 5.03 1.55 5.44
N TYR A 81 5.13 2.83 5.77
CA TYR A 81 5.30 3.35 7.12
C TYR A 81 4.13 4.26 7.46
N THR A 82 3.77 4.30 8.74
CA THR A 82 2.72 5.20 9.23
C THR A 82 3.16 6.66 9.17
N TYR A 83 2.22 7.57 9.40
CA TYR A 83 2.53 9.01 9.41
C TYR A 83 3.62 9.37 10.42
N ASP A 84 3.65 8.68 11.56
CA ASP A 84 4.67 8.88 12.60
C ASP A 84 5.91 7.98 12.42
N GLY A 85 6.06 7.33 11.27
CA GLY A 85 7.28 6.62 10.90
C GLY A 85 7.41 5.20 11.40
N ARG A 86 6.34 4.57 11.86
CA ARG A 86 6.36 3.16 12.27
C ARG A 86 6.14 2.24 11.07
N ALA A 87 6.92 1.14 10.99
CA ALA A 87 6.79 0.19 9.91
C ALA A 87 5.46 -0.57 9.97
N LYS A 88 4.76 -0.63 8.81
CA LYS A 88 3.64 -1.55 8.64
C LYS A 88 4.19 -2.91 8.18
N PRO A 89 3.43 -4.01 8.29
CA PRO A 89 3.88 -5.33 7.82
C PRO A 89 4.39 -5.33 6.38
N ALA A 90 3.81 -4.50 5.50
CA ALA A 90 4.22 -4.39 4.11
C ALA A 90 5.67 -3.93 3.94
N ALA A 91 6.21 -3.15 4.87
CA ALA A 91 7.59 -2.66 4.79
C ALA A 91 8.59 -3.81 4.76
N ALA A 92 8.42 -4.80 5.64
CA ALA A 92 9.29 -5.98 5.67
C ALA A 92 9.13 -6.84 4.41
N VAL A 93 7.90 -6.95 3.89
CA VAL A 93 7.62 -7.68 2.66
C VAL A 93 8.34 -7.07 1.47
N VAL A 94 8.23 -5.75 1.30
CA VAL A 94 8.91 -5.04 0.19
C VAL A 94 10.41 -5.20 0.31
N ARG A 95 10.96 -4.99 1.50
CA ARG A 95 12.40 -5.13 1.74
C ARG A 95 12.89 -6.50 1.33
N ARG A 96 12.20 -7.55 1.75
CA ARG A 96 12.58 -8.93 1.44
C ARG A 96 12.48 -9.22 -0.05
N LEU A 97 11.35 -8.90 -0.66
CA LEU A 97 11.10 -9.26 -2.05
C LEU A 97 11.93 -8.44 -3.04
N TYR A 98 12.23 -7.18 -2.72
CA TYR A 98 13.11 -6.36 -3.56
C TYR A 98 14.56 -6.81 -3.48
N ALA A 99 14.99 -7.38 -2.35
CA ALA A 99 16.36 -7.90 -2.18
C ALA A 99 16.58 -9.23 -2.89
N GLU A 100 15.52 -9.98 -3.20
CA GLU A 100 15.62 -11.26 -3.90
C GLU A 100 16.03 -11.04 -5.35
N ALA A 101 16.85 -11.95 -5.90
CA ALA A 101 17.19 -11.97 -7.31
C ALA A 101 15.93 -12.18 -8.15
N ARG A 102 15.92 -11.57 -9.33
CA ARG A 102 14.80 -11.65 -10.27
C ARG A 102 14.67 -13.02 -10.93
#